data_46d12af32ef824611e5593e0b88c38d0
#
_entry.id   46d12af32ef824611e5593e0b88c38d0
#
_cell.length_a   1.000
_cell.length_b   1.000
_cell.length_c   1.000
_cell.angle_alpha   90.00
_cell.angle_beta   90.00
_cell.angle_gamma   90.00
#
_symmetry.space_group_name_H-M   'P 1'
#
loop_
_entity.id
_entity.type
_entity.pdbx_description
1 polymer ?
#
loop_
_entity_poly.entity_id
_entity_poly.type
_entity_poly.pdbx_seq_one_letter_code
_entity_poly.pdbx_strand_id
1 'polypeptide(L)'
;NFPTSGVFRSGLASFVKLYADQYAEYNIRINNILPGFIDSLPEKEEFKKRIPLNRYGKVGEISSVVELLASKGGAYITGQNIRVDGGITRSL
;
A
#
# COMPACT_ATOMS: atom_id res chain seq x y z
N ASN A 1 10.68 -1.19 -15.95
CA ASN A 1 11.42 -0.42 -15.01
C ASN A 1 10.85 1.00 -14.90
N PHE A 2 10.91 1.58 -13.72
CA PHE A 2 10.25 2.84 -13.45
C PHE A 2 11.06 3.62 -12.41
N PRO A 3 12.25 4.10 -12.75
CA PRO A 3 13.10 4.77 -11.77
C PRO A 3 12.45 6.02 -11.16
N THR A 4 11.74 6.80 -11.97
CA THR A 4 11.06 7.99 -11.47
C THR A 4 9.98 7.62 -10.47
N SER A 5 9.20 6.57 -10.76
CA SER A 5 8.16 6.09 -9.85
C SER A 5 8.76 5.60 -8.54
N GLY A 6 9.89 4.89 -8.58
CA GLY A 6 10.56 4.40 -7.39
C GLY A 6 11.03 5.53 -6.48
N VAL A 7 11.63 6.57 -7.07
CA VAL A 7 12.07 7.75 -6.31
C VAL A 7 10.88 8.46 -5.68
N PHE A 8 9.80 8.63 -6.44
CA PHE A 8 8.60 9.27 -5.93
C PHE A 8 7.98 8.48 -4.76
N ARG A 9 7.92 7.15 -4.87
CA ARG A 9 7.38 6.31 -3.80
C ARG A 9 8.20 6.42 -2.52
N SER A 10 9.54 6.44 -2.63
CA SER A 10 10.41 6.60 -1.45
C SER A 10 10.17 7.93 -0.77
N GLY A 11 10.05 9.01 -1.57
CA GLY A 11 9.76 10.32 -1.03
C GLY A 11 8.40 10.37 -0.32
N LEU A 12 7.39 9.75 -0.91
CA LEU A 12 6.05 9.69 -0.31
C LEU A 12 6.06 8.92 1.00
N ALA A 13 6.78 7.80 1.06
CA ALA A 13 6.87 7.00 2.28
C ALA A 13 7.48 7.80 3.42
N SER A 14 8.56 8.53 3.15
CA SER A 14 9.21 9.39 4.16
C SER A 14 8.29 10.51 4.60
N PHE A 15 7.56 11.08 3.68
CA PHE A 15 6.62 12.17 3.94
C PHE A 15 5.49 11.70 4.85
N VAL A 16 4.93 10.51 4.58
CA VAL A 16 3.87 9.94 5.41
C VAL A 16 4.36 9.74 6.84
N LYS A 17 5.56 9.19 7.02
CA LYS A 17 6.12 8.97 8.35
C LYS A 17 6.31 10.28 9.10
N LEU A 18 6.83 11.29 8.44
CA LEU A 18 7.05 12.61 9.04
C LEU A 18 5.74 13.21 9.54
N TYR A 19 4.71 13.21 8.71
CA TYR A 19 3.42 13.75 9.10
C TYR A 19 2.72 12.91 10.15
N ALA A 20 2.84 11.59 10.08
CA ALA A 20 2.27 10.71 11.10
C ALA A 20 2.84 11.04 12.47
N ASP A 21 4.16 11.22 12.56
CA ASP A 21 4.81 11.58 13.81
C ASP A 21 4.36 12.96 14.32
N GLN A 22 4.22 13.92 13.40
CA GLN A 22 3.84 15.29 13.75
C GLN A 22 2.42 15.38 14.31
N TYR A 23 1.49 14.61 13.78
CA TYR A 23 0.08 14.70 14.15
C TYR A 23 -0.39 13.61 15.10
N ALA A 24 0.49 12.71 15.51
CA ALA A 24 0.13 11.61 16.40
C ALA A 24 -0.43 12.11 17.74
N GLU A 25 0.11 13.20 18.26
CA GLU A 25 -0.35 13.77 19.55
C GLU A 25 -1.80 14.24 19.49
N TYR A 26 -2.32 14.52 18.31
CA TYR A 26 -3.71 14.92 18.12
C TYR A 26 -4.60 13.73 17.79
N ASN A 27 -4.08 12.52 17.92
CA ASN A 27 -4.80 11.29 17.57
C ASN A 27 -5.21 11.25 16.10
N ILE A 28 -4.40 11.84 15.24
CA ILE A 28 -4.57 11.78 13.79
C ILE A 28 -3.59 10.75 13.25
N ARG A 29 -4.12 9.76 12.53
CA ARG A 29 -3.33 8.67 11.96
C ARG A 29 -3.22 8.86 10.45
N ILE A 30 -2.04 8.59 9.92
CA ILE A 30 -1.75 8.72 8.50
C ILE A 30 -1.00 7.48 8.06
N ASN A 31 -1.58 6.75 7.12
CA ASN A 31 -0.98 5.54 6.55
C ASN A 31 -1.04 5.63 5.03
N ASN A 32 -0.15 4.91 4.38
CA ASN A 32 -0.08 4.85 2.93
C ASN A 32 -0.33 3.42 2.47
N ILE A 33 -1.20 3.24 1.48
CA ILE A 33 -1.47 1.94 0.89
C ILE A 33 -0.80 1.90 -0.49
N LEU A 34 -0.03 0.85 -0.73
CA LEU A 34 0.71 0.65 -1.97
C LEU A 34 0.16 -0.59 -2.67
N PRO A 35 -0.87 -0.43 -3.52
CA PRO A 35 -1.42 -1.57 -4.24
C PRO A 35 -0.50 -2.03 -5.37
N GLY A 36 -0.55 -3.32 -5.67
CA GLY A 36 0.11 -3.87 -6.84
C GLY A 36 -0.84 -3.88 -8.04
N PHE A 37 -0.83 -4.98 -8.80
CA PHE A 37 -1.74 -5.15 -9.93
C PHE A 37 -3.14 -5.49 -9.42
N ILE A 38 -4.11 -4.64 -9.77
CA ILE A 38 -5.49 -4.76 -9.31
C ILE A 38 -6.41 -4.97 -10.51
N ASP A 39 -7.49 -5.70 -10.31
CA ASP A 39 -8.40 -6.13 -11.37
C ASP A 39 -9.27 -5.02 -11.97
N SER A 40 -9.08 -3.78 -11.56
CA SER A 40 -9.63 -2.63 -12.28
C SER A 40 -9.01 -2.49 -13.68
N LEU A 41 -7.87 -3.15 -13.90
CA LEU A 41 -7.21 -3.24 -15.20
C LEU A 41 -7.29 -4.67 -15.71
N PRO A 42 -7.30 -4.89 -17.06
CA PRO A 42 -7.29 -6.24 -17.61
C PRO A 42 -6.05 -7.02 -17.18
N GLU A 43 -6.23 -8.27 -16.78
CA GLU A 43 -5.11 -9.13 -16.41
C GLU A 43 -4.27 -9.50 -17.64
N LYS A 44 -2.97 -9.45 -17.45
CA LYS A 44 -2.01 -9.88 -18.47
C LYS A 44 -1.17 -11.01 -17.90
N GLU A 45 -1.07 -12.11 -18.62
CA GLU A 45 -0.34 -13.29 -18.16
C GLU A 45 1.12 -12.96 -17.84
N GLU A 46 1.75 -12.10 -18.62
CA GLU A 46 3.15 -11.73 -18.39
C GLU A 46 3.38 -11.05 -17.04
N PHE A 47 2.40 -10.28 -16.55
CA PHE A 47 2.49 -9.64 -15.23
C PHE A 47 2.04 -10.59 -14.13
N LYS A 48 1.01 -11.37 -14.41
CA LYS A 48 0.46 -12.35 -13.47
C LYS A 48 1.52 -13.35 -13.01
N LYS A 49 2.38 -13.77 -13.92
CA LYS A 49 3.48 -14.72 -13.61
C LYS A 49 4.48 -14.14 -12.63
N ARG A 50 4.59 -12.82 -12.54
CA ARG A 50 5.52 -12.15 -11.64
C ARG A 50 4.97 -12.00 -10.24
N ILE A 51 3.69 -12.26 -10.04
CA ILE A 51 3.02 -12.10 -8.74
C ILE A 51 3.05 -13.44 -8.02
N PRO A 52 3.67 -13.54 -6.84
CA PRO A 52 3.72 -14.81 -6.11
C PRO A 52 2.36 -15.46 -5.88
N LEU A 53 1.30 -14.67 -5.60
CA LEU A 53 -0.05 -15.22 -5.46
C LEU A 53 -0.68 -15.57 -6.81
N ASN A 54 0.01 -15.28 -7.92
CA ASN A 54 -0.37 -15.66 -9.27
C ASN A 54 -1.76 -15.19 -9.71
N ARG A 55 -2.14 -14.03 -9.24
CA ARG A 55 -3.37 -13.36 -9.65
C ARG A 55 -3.29 -11.88 -9.32
N TYR A 56 -4.11 -11.08 -10.00
CA TYR A 56 -4.31 -9.69 -9.61
C TYR A 56 -5.14 -9.64 -8.32
N GLY A 57 -4.92 -8.60 -7.54
CA GLY A 57 -5.78 -8.34 -6.41
C GLY A 57 -7.13 -7.80 -6.86
N LYS A 58 -8.13 -7.95 -6.03
CA LYS A 58 -9.46 -7.40 -6.26
C LYS A 58 -9.58 -6.04 -5.62
N VAL A 59 -10.36 -5.13 -6.22
CA VAL A 59 -10.62 -3.81 -5.65
C VAL A 59 -11.11 -3.94 -4.21
N GLY A 60 -11.98 -4.91 -3.95
CA GLY A 60 -12.48 -5.16 -2.60
C GLY A 60 -11.41 -5.52 -1.58
N GLU A 61 -10.30 -6.12 -2.04
CA GLU A 61 -9.20 -6.45 -1.14
C GLU A 61 -8.45 -5.19 -0.70
N ILE A 62 -8.38 -4.18 -1.55
CA ILE A 62 -7.84 -2.88 -1.16
C ILE A 62 -8.80 -2.16 -0.22
N SER A 63 -10.11 -2.18 -0.54
CA SER A 63 -11.13 -1.54 0.28
C SER A 63 -11.16 -2.12 1.69
N SER A 64 -10.94 -3.43 1.84
CA SER A 64 -10.90 -4.08 3.15
C SER A 64 -9.75 -3.55 4.00
N VAL A 65 -8.61 -3.28 3.39
CA VAL A 65 -7.46 -2.70 4.11
C VAL A 65 -7.80 -1.28 4.56
N VAL A 66 -8.42 -0.48 3.68
CA VAL A 66 -8.86 0.88 4.03
C VAL A 66 -9.83 0.84 5.19
N GLU A 67 -10.80 -0.06 5.17
CA GLU A 67 -11.79 -0.19 6.24
C GLU A 67 -11.12 -0.55 7.57
N LEU A 68 -10.17 -1.49 7.55
CA LEU A 68 -9.42 -1.85 8.76
C LEU A 68 -8.69 -0.63 9.33
N LEU A 69 -7.99 0.11 8.47
CA LEU A 69 -7.21 1.27 8.92
C LEU A 69 -8.10 2.38 9.46
N ALA A 70 -9.31 2.52 8.93
CA ALA A 70 -10.25 3.55 9.38
C ALA A 70 -11.05 3.14 10.61
N SER A 71 -11.02 1.87 10.97
CA SER A 71 -11.82 1.33 12.07
C SER A 71 -11.06 1.35 13.39
N LYS A 72 -11.75 0.93 14.46
CA LYS A 72 -11.11 0.74 15.77
C LYS A 72 -9.97 -0.27 15.72
N GLY A 73 -10.07 -1.27 14.81
CA GLY A 73 -9.01 -2.24 14.61
C GLY A 73 -7.71 -1.62 14.14
N GLY A 74 -7.77 -0.49 13.47
CA GLY A 74 -6.60 0.25 13.01
C GLY A 74 -6.11 1.33 13.95
N ALA A 75 -6.68 1.44 15.15
CA ALA A 75 -6.45 2.59 16.04
C ALA A 75 -4.99 2.75 16.47
N TYR A 76 -4.20 1.67 16.43
CA TYR A 76 -2.79 1.71 16.82
C TYR A 76 -1.86 1.65 15.63
N ILE A 77 -2.38 1.88 14.41
CA ILE A 77 -1.61 1.82 13.16
C ILE A 77 -1.49 3.22 12.60
N THR A 78 -0.27 3.74 12.56
CA THR A 78 0.00 5.04 11.94
C THR A 78 1.44 5.06 11.42
N GLY A 79 1.69 5.88 10.41
CA GLY A 79 3.02 6.05 9.83
C GLY A 79 3.48 4.86 9.01
N GLN A 80 2.57 3.99 8.59
CA GLN A 80 2.93 2.76 7.89
C GLN A 80 2.72 2.86 6.39
N ASN A 81 3.56 2.14 5.66
CA ASN A 81 3.43 1.94 4.22
C ASN A 81 3.05 0.49 4.03
N ILE A 82 1.80 0.25 3.65
CA ILE A 82 1.23 -1.10 3.61
C ILE A 82 1.12 -1.53 2.16
N ARG A 83 1.88 -2.56 1.79
CA ARG A 83 1.84 -3.12 0.45
C ARG A 83 0.74 -4.16 0.37
N VAL A 84 -0.10 -4.04 -0.66
CA VAL A 84 -1.17 -4.99 -0.94
C VAL A 84 -0.97 -5.41 -2.39
N ASP A 85 -0.04 -6.33 -2.62
CA ASP A 85 0.53 -6.58 -3.95
C ASP A 85 0.74 -8.07 -4.28
N GLY A 86 0.16 -8.97 -3.51
CA GLY A 86 0.30 -10.40 -3.76
C GLY A 86 1.73 -10.93 -3.62
N GLY A 87 2.62 -10.16 -3.01
CA GLY A 87 3.99 -10.56 -2.76
C GLY A 87 4.97 -10.17 -3.85
N ILE A 88 4.56 -9.33 -4.82
CA ILE A 88 5.42 -8.99 -5.95
C ILE A 88 6.64 -8.17 -5.53
N THR A 89 6.51 -7.35 -4.49
CA THR A 89 7.62 -6.51 -4.01
C THR A 89 8.59 -7.35 -3.19
N ARG A 90 9.86 -7.27 -3.52
CA ARG A 90 10.91 -8.10 -2.89
C ARG A 90 11.62 -7.41 -1.73
N SER A 91 11.56 -6.09 -1.65
CA SER A 91 12.18 -5.35 -0.56
C SER A 91 11.41 -5.53 0.74
N LEU A 92 12.10 -5.59 1.81
CA LEU A 92 11.51 -5.71 3.15
C LEU A 92 11.30 -4.36 3.79
#